data_fddaa46e2f4f5fd4ca4d30368bbcb986
#
_entry.id   fddaa46e2f4f5fd4ca4d30368bbcb986
#
_cell.length_a   1.000
_cell.length_b   1.000
_cell.length_c   1.000
_cell.angle_alpha   90.00
_cell.angle_beta   90.00
_cell.angle_gamma   90.00
#
_symmetry.space_group_name_H-M   'P 1'
#
loop_
_entity.id
_entity.type
_entity.pdbx_description
1 polymer ?
#
loop_
_entity_poly.entity_id
_entity_poly.type
_entity_poly.pdbx_seq_one_letter_code
_entity_poly.pdbx_strand_id
1 'polypeptide(L)'
;MSFLVTSTSTGRARRRIRCGSLLACSMVLITALFGAGSAHARAGEEPGPDEAEARVTAVREIDARTRDLTVSSPAMHSSIPVRVILPKSWKTHSRATFPVLYMLHGGDDDYTSWTRETDVEALAEKSDVLIVMPDGGRAGYYTDWKVGTPRWETFHTVELVRLMEREYRANSSRAIMGLSMGGFGALNYAAHHRGMFRYVASMSSYVDLNDPAVRFTLALGAQREGTDLQAVWGDPDKNADIWQAHNPSAMPTAFRGTMVHLSAGNGMPGPLDKDHTLDVVLVGALAESALPKSSKKFAASLRSVGVRTTTHFYGPGTHSWPYWNRELHAIWPAIELALR
;
A
#
# COMPACT_ATOMS: atom_id res chain seq x y z
N MET A 1 -21.74 -25.90 -43.90
CA MET A 1 -22.16 -27.26 -43.52
C MET A 1 -22.91 -27.15 -42.19
N SER A 2 -24.22 -27.22 -42.28
CA SER A 2 -25.17 -27.22 -41.14
C SER A 2 -25.17 -28.57 -40.47
N PHE A 3 -25.37 -28.63 -39.17
CA PHE A 3 -26.21 -29.63 -38.50
C PHE A 3 -26.85 -29.05 -37.24
N LEU A 4 -28.15 -28.91 -37.35
CA LEU A 4 -29.16 -28.82 -36.31
C LEU A 4 -29.57 -30.24 -35.85
N VAL A 5 -29.90 -30.45 -34.56
CA VAL A 5 -30.93 -31.35 -34.04
C VAL A 5 -31.23 -30.93 -32.60
N THR A 6 -32.29 -30.22 -32.27
CA THR A 6 -33.66 -30.61 -31.79
C THR A 6 -33.67 -31.62 -30.66
N SER A 7 -34.19 -31.21 -29.47
CA SER A 7 -35.54 -31.25 -28.93
C SER A 7 -35.88 -32.55 -28.15
N THR A 8 -36.40 -32.45 -26.94
CA THR A 8 -37.76 -32.76 -26.41
C THR A 8 -37.65 -32.84 -24.87
N SER A 9 -38.35 -32.08 -24.04
CA SER A 9 -39.73 -32.08 -23.63
C SER A 9 -40.21 -33.31 -22.84
N THR A 10 -40.73 -33.04 -21.68
CA THR A 10 -41.87 -33.58 -20.88
C THR A 10 -41.48 -33.67 -19.42
N GLY A 11 -42.25 -33.38 -18.36
CA GLY A 11 -43.62 -32.95 -18.23
C GLY A 11 -44.07 -33.18 -16.79
N ARG A 12 -44.77 -32.23 -16.23
CA ARG A 12 -45.81 -32.27 -15.20
C ARG A 12 -45.73 -33.29 -14.04
N ALA A 13 -45.87 -32.80 -12.78
CA ALA A 13 -47.11 -33.03 -12.03
C ALA A 13 -47.21 -32.15 -10.76
N ARG A 14 -48.31 -31.43 -10.69
CA ARG A 14 -48.82 -30.71 -9.51
C ARG A 14 -49.44 -31.73 -8.53
N ARG A 15 -49.29 -31.48 -7.22
CA ARG A 15 -50.29 -31.90 -6.25
C ARG A 15 -50.44 -30.85 -5.14
N ARG A 16 -51.61 -30.20 -5.16
CA ARG A 16 -52.19 -29.47 -4.03
C ARG A 16 -52.94 -30.49 -3.16
N ILE A 17 -52.84 -30.35 -1.84
CA ILE A 17 -53.88 -30.78 -0.93
C ILE A 17 -54.09 -29.69 0.13
N ARG A 18 -55.34 -29.34 0.31
CA ARG A 18 -55.95 -28.37 1.21
C ARG A 18 -56.48 -29.08 2.47
N CYS A 19 -56.89 -28.22 3.42
CA CYS A 19 -57.79 -28.42 4.59
C CYS A 19 -57.04 -28.81 5.85
N GLY A 20 -57.23 -28.17 6.99
CA GLY A 20 -58.28 -27.29 7.49
C GLY A 20 -58.57 -27.70 8.91
N SER A 21 -58.77 -26.74 9.78
CA SER A 21 -59.69 -26.77 10.94
C SER A 21 -59.13 -26.25 12.25
N LEU A 22 -59.74 -25.18 12.63
CA LEU A 22 -59.88 -24.55 13.92
C LEU A 22 -60.11 -25.53 15.07
N LEU A 23 -59.61 -25.22 16.28
CA LEU A 23 -60.44 -25.23 17.49
C LEU A 23 -59.76 -24.39 18.61
N ALA A 24 -60.63 -23.75 19.34
CA ALA A 24 -60.40 -22.66 20.27
C ALA A 24 -60.20 -23.12 21.73
N CYS A 25 -59.80 -22.15 22.55
CA CYS A 25 -60.06 -21.96 24.01
C CYS A 25 -59.34 -22.86 25.01
N SER A 26 -58.48 -22.27 25.80
CA SER A 26 -58.80 -22.07 27.25
C SER A 26 -57.75 -21.19 27.93
N MET A 27 -58.21 -20.10 28.48
CA MET A 27 -57.49 -19.22 29.40
C MET A 27 -57.26 -19.95 30.73
N VAL A 28 -56.01 -19.99 31.18
CA VAL A 28 -55.68 -20.15 32.61
C VAL A 28 -54.71 -19.06 33.00
N LEU A 29 -55.19 -18.09 33.77
CA LEU A 29 -54.37 -17.13 34.49
C LEU A 29 -53.61 -17.87 35.62
N ILE A 30 -52.32 -17.90 35.53
CA ILE A 30 -51.45 -18.13 36.70
C ILE A 30 -50.55 -16.94 36.84
N THR A 31 -50.85 -16.09 37.83
CA THR A 31 -49.96 -15.04 38.35
C THR A 31 -48.83 -15.72 39.10
N ALA A 32 -47.66 -15.73 38.55
CA ALA A 32 -46.44 -16.02 39.27
C ALA A 32 -45.56 -14.76 39.24
N LEU A 33 -45.43 -14.15 40.40
CA LEU A 33 -44.33 -13.15 40.64
C LEU A 33 -43.00 -13.88 40.45
N PHE A 34 -42.26 -13.46 39.47
CA PHE A 34 -40.83 -13.71 39.41
C PHE A 34 -40.10 -12.39 39.16
N GLY A 35 -39.16 -12.17 40.03
CA GLY A 35 -38.32 -10.99 40.08
C GLY A 35 -37.65 -10.69 38.73
N ALA A 36 -37.63 -9.40 38.45
CA ALA A 36 -36.87 -8.84 37.33
C ALA A 36 -35.37 -9.07 37.56
N GLY A 37 -34.86 -10.20 37.13
CA GLY A 37 -33.48 -10.38 36.89
C GLY A 37 -33.13 -9.65 35.58
N SER A 38 -32.56 -8.47 35.68
CA SER A 38 -31.98 -7.75 34.54
C SER A 38 -30.93 -8.64 33.93
N ALA A 39 -31.28 -9.33 32.85
CA ALA A 39 -30.28 -9.89 31.94
C ALA A 39 -29.55 -8.69 31.33
N HIS A 40 -28.45 -8.28 31.96
CA HIS A 40 -27.44 -7.47 31.28
C HIS A 40 -26.95 -8.33 30.14
N ALA A 41 -27.37 -8.03 28.89
CA ALA A 41 -26.63 -8.40 27.74
C ALA A 41 -25.20 -7.91 28.01
N ARG A 42 -24.25 -8.82 28.16
CA ARG A 42 -22.83 -8.50 28.08
C ARG A 42 -22.65 -7.82 26.73
N ALA A 43 -22.55 -6.50 26.74
CA ALA A 43 -21.94 -5.77 25.66
C ALA A 43 -20.60 -6.48 25.44
N GLY A 44 -20.32 -6.87 24.20
CA GLY A 44 -19.05 -7.49 23.86
C GLY A 44 -17.94 -6.66 24.49
N GLU A 45 -17.11 -7.30 25.28
CA GLU A 45 -15.92 -6.70 25.84
C GLU A 45 -15.16 -6.12 24.65
N GLU A 46 -15.01 -4.78 24.59
CA GLU A 46 -14.06 -4.18 23.65
C GLU A 46 -12.71 -4.83 23.96
N PRO A 47 -11.96 -5.31 22.93
CA PRO A 47 -10.66 -5.92 23.15
C PRO A 47 -9.82 -4.94 23.96
N GLY A 48 -9.18 -5.45 25.01
CA GLY A 48 -8.30 -4.64 25.85
C GLY A 48 -7.21 -3.96 25.00
N PRO A 49 -6.62 -2.85 25.45
CA PRO A 49 -5.67 -2.06 24.67
C PRO A 49 -4.48 -2.89 24.09
N ASP A 50 -4.13 -4.00 24.71
CA ASP A 50 -3.06 -4.90 24.25
C ASP A 50 -3.46 -5.86 23.12
N GLU A 51 -4.75 -6.13 22.90
CA GLU A 51 -5.21 -7.02 21.82
C GLU A 51 -5.46 -6.27 20.51
N ALA A 52 -5.57 -4.95 20.57
CA ALA A 52 -5.86 -4.09 19.42
C ALA A 52 -4.60 -3.48 18.77
N GLU A 53 -3.40 -3.78 19.25
CA GLU A 53 -2.15 -3.22 18.72
C GLU A 53 -1.36 -4.24 17.89
N ALA A 54 -0.71 -3.75 16.82
CA ALA A 54 0.22 -4.56 16.05
C ALA A 54 1.44 -4.93 16.91
N ARG A 55 1.89 -6.18 16.77
CA ARG A 55 3.03 -6.72 17.55
C ARG A 55 3.92 -7.61 16.67
N VAL A 56 5.22 -7.62 16.99
CA VAL A 56 6.15 -8.57 16.38
C VAL A 56 5.92 -9.94 17.00
N THR A 57 5.61 -10.93 16.17
CA THR A 57 5.39 -12.32 16.59
C THR A 57 6.59 -13.23 16.32
N ALA A 58 7.44 -12.85 15.36
CA ALA A 58 8.70 -13.54 15.07
C ALA A 58 9.72 -12.57 14.50
N VAL A 59 10.99 -12.82 14.75
CA VAL A 59 12.15 -12.11 14.20
C VAL A 59 13.10 -13.13 13.61
N ARG A 60 13.46 -12.93 12.34
CA ARG A 60 14.51 -13.67 11.66
C ARG A 60 15.69 -12.73 11.42
N GLU A 61 16.83 -12.99 12.02
CA GLU A 61 18.06 -12.26 11.74
C GLU A 61 18.63 -12.71 10.38
N ILE A 62 18.83 -11.77 9.48
CA ILE A 62 19.42 -12.00 8.15
C ILE A 62 20.93 -11.79 8.24
N ASP A 63 21.33 -10.70 8.90
CA ASP A 63 22.73 -10.36 9.20
C ASP A 63 22.83 -9.55 10.51
N ALA A 64 23.96 -8.88 10.73
CA ALA A 64 24.21 -8.11 11.96
C ALA A 64 23.26 -6.93 12.17
N ARG A 65 22.60 -6.43 11.12
CA ARG A 65 21.73 -5.26 11.12
C ARG A 65 20.37 -5.50 10.44
N THR A 66 20.28 -6.43 9.51
CA THR A 66 19.07 -6.72 8.74
C THR A 66 18.24 -7.79 9.45
N ARG A 67 16.96 -7.52 9.62
CA ARG A 67 16.01 -8.44 10.25
C ARG A 67 14.71 -8.48 9.45
N ASP A 68 14.13 -9.68 9.37
CA ASP A 68 12.75 -9.87 8.92
C ASP A 68 11.86 -10.06 10.14
N LEU A 69 10.83 -9.25 10.21
CA LEU A 69 9.83 -9.26 11.26
C LEU A 69 8.55 -9.89 10.71
N THR A 70 7.90 -10.72 11.50
CA THR A 70 6.51 -11.12 11.27
C THR A 70 5.64 -10.28 12.21
N VAL A 71 4.81 -9.40 11.64
CA VAL A 71 3.98 -8.46 12.39
C VAL A 71 2.53 -8.91 12.33
N SER A 72 1.95 -9.30 13.49
CA SER A 72 0.51 -9.51 13.61
C SER A 72 -0.18 -8.16 13.57
N SER A 73 -1.10 -7.97 12.60
CA SER A 73 -1.81 -6.73 12.36
C SER A 73 -3.33 -6.90 12.57
N PRO A 74 -3.92 -6.21 13.52
CA PRO A 74 -5.37 -6.12 13.66
C PRO A 74 -6.07 -5.57 12.40
N ALA A 75 -5.52 -4.51 11.79
CA ALA A 75 -6.11 -3.91 10.58
C ALA A 75 -6.13 -4.87 9.39
N MET A 76 -5.12 -5.75 9.28
CA MET A 76 -5.00 -6.71 8.21
C MET A 76 -5.65 -8.07 8.53
N HIS A 77 -6.03 -8.32 9.79
CA HIS A 77 -6.45 -9.65 10.29
C HIS A 77 -5.49 -10.77 9.91
N SER A 78 -4.20 -10.47 9.84
CA SER A 78 -3.16 -11.38 9.37
C SER A 78 -1.78 -10.95 9.85
N SER A 79 -0.79 -11.80 9.62
CA SER A 79 0.61 -11.48 9.85
C SER A 79 1.25 -10.95 8.58
N ILE A 80 1.91 -9.80 8.69
CA ILE A 80 2.55 -9.10 7.56
C ILE A 80 4.06 -9.11 7.77
N PRO A 81 4.85 -9.51 6.78
CA PRO A 81 6.30 -9.45 6.86
C PRO A 81 6.79 -8.01 6.67
N VAL A 82 7.84 -7.67 7.40
CA VAL A 82 8.52 -6.36 7.34
C VAL A 82 10.02 -6.58 7.47
N ARG A 83 10.82 -6.11 6.52
CA ARG A 83 12.28 -6.08 6.66
C ARG A 83 12.71 -4.75 7.26
N VAL A 84 13.64 -4.81 8.22
CA VAL A 84 14.27 -3.62 8.80
C VAL A 84 15.78 -3.70 8.67
N ILE A 85 16.43 -2.56 8.39
CA ILE A 85 17.88 -2.39 8.55
C ILE A 85 18.09 -1.45 9.71
N LEU A 86 18.75 -1.96 10.76
CA LEU A 86 19.01 -1.21 11.98
C LEU A 86 20.05 -0.10 11.73
N PRO A 87 19.95 1.05 12.41
CA PRO A 87 20.91 2.14 12.33
C PRO A 87 22.34 1.70 12.67
N LYS A 88 23.33 2.39 12.10
CA LYS A 88 24.76 2.09 12.35
C LYS A 88 25.08 2.04 13.84
N SER A 89 24.60 2.99 14.62
CA SER A 89 24.88 3.10 16.05
C SER A 89 23.91 2.33 16.95
N TRP A 90 23.08 1.43 16.39
CA TRP A 90 22.06 0.67 17.13
C TRP A 90 22.57 0.00 18.40
N LYS A 91 23.74 -0.67 18.30
CA LYS A 91 24.33 -1.40 19.44
C LYS A 91 25.12 -0.50 20.40
N THR A 92 25.65 0.61 19.89
CA THR A 92 26.55 1.50 20.68
C THR A 92 25.82 2.61 21.42
N HIS A 93 24.62 3.01 20.93
CA HIS A 93 23.80 4.07 21.53
C HIS A 93 22.42 3.53 21.94
N SER A 94 22.39 2.76 23.04
CA SER A 94 21.18 2.02 23.49
C SER A 94 19.97 2.92 23.81
N ARG A 95 20.19 4.19 24.14
CA ARG A 95 19.11 5.17 24.47
C ARG A 95 18.77 6.10 23.33
N ALA A 96 19.49 6.07 22.21
CA ALA A 96 19.20 6.94 21.07
C ALA A 96 17.92 6.50 20.37
N THR A 97 17.16 7.48 19.90
CA THR A 97 16.08 7.27 18.91
C THR A 97 16.59 7.66 17.52
N PHE A 98 15.99 7.07 16.50
CA PHE A 98 16.49 7.15 15.13
C PHE A 98 15.43 7.68 14.17
N PRO A 99 15.83 8.52 13.19
CA PRO A 99 14.96 8.85 12.08
C PRO A 99 14.67 7.61 11.23
N VAL A 100 13.56 7.63 10.50
CA VAL A 100 13.08 6.46 9.76
C VAL A 100 12.92 6.76 8.28
N LEU A 101 13.38 5.84 7.45
CA LEU A 101 13.07 5.77 6.03
C LEU A 101 12.17 4.56 5.75
N TYR A 102 10.94 4.81 5.31
CA TYR A 102 10.05 3.77 4.79
C TYR A 102 10.28 3.60 3.29
N MET A 103 10.49 2.35 2.83
CA MET A 103 10.74 2.03 1.43
C MET A 103 9.69 1.03 0.93
N LEU A 104 8.83 1.48 0.02
CA LEU A 104 7.68 0.73 -0.50
C LEU A 104 8.04 0.06 -1.82
N HIS A 105 7.76 -1.24 -1.95
CA HIS A 105 8.03 -2.02 -3.16
C HIS A 105 6.99 -1.78 -4.27
N GLY A 106 7.29 -2.22 -5.48
CA GLY A 106 6.38 -2.17 -6.63
C GLY A 106 5.34 -3.29 -6.63
N GLY A 107 4.44 -3.27 -7.62
CA GLY A 107 3.51 -4.38 -7.85
C GLY A 107 4.26 -5.67 -8.22
N ASP A 108 3.65 -6.80 -7.90
CA ASP A 108 4.16 -8.15 -8.16
C ASP A 108 5.49 -8.47 -7.46
N ASP A 109 5.83 -7.71 -6.40
CA ASP A 109 7.06 -7.83 -5.62
C ASP A 109 6.74 -7.92 -4.11
N ASP A 110 7.73 -7.91 -3.25
CA ASP A 110 7.60 -8.10 -1.80
C ASP A 110 8.57 -7.21 -0.98
N TYR A 111 8.46 -7.31 0.34
CA TYR A 111 9.23 -6.56 1.33
C TYR A 111 10.76 -6.76 1.24
N THR A 112 11.25 -7.75 0.49
CA THR A 112 12.69 -8.04 0.34
C THR A 112 13.30 -7.35 -0.87
N SER A 113 12.49 -6.81 -1.76
CA SER A 113 12.89 -6.33 -3.09
C SER A 113 14.02 -5.29 -3.05
N TRP A 114 13.94 -4.31 -2.17
CA TRP A 114 14.97 -3.27 -2.07
C TRP A 114 16.34 -3.80 -1.73
N THR A 115 16.45 -4.82 -0.85
CA THR A 115 17.74 -5.46 -0.52
C THR A 115 18.19 -6.47 -1.56
N ARG A 116 17.25 -7.06 -2.30
CA ARG A 116 17.56 -8.02 -3.37
C ARG A 116 18.06 -7.34 -4.64
N GLU A 117 17.50 -6.17 -4.98
CA GLU A 117 17.68 -5.52 -6.27
C GLU A 117 18.57 -4.26 -6.21
N THR A 118 18.92 -3.80 -5.01
CA THR A 118 19.74 -2.60 -4.81
C THR A 118 20.83 -2.84 -3.78
N ASP A 119 21.74 -1.89 -3.64
CA ASP A 119 22.76 -1.85 -2.61
C ASP A 119 22.38 -0.96 -1.42
N VAL A 120 21.08 -0.91 -1.07
CA VAL A 120 20.57 -0.13 0.07
C VAL A 120 21.28 -0.46 1.38
N GLU A 121 21.70 -1.70 1.58
CA GLU A 121 22.45 -2.12 2.78
C GLU A 121 23.80 -1.40 2.86
N ALA A 122 24.52 -1.27 1.74
CA ALA A 122 25.80 -0.55 1.68
C ALA A 122 25.60 0.96 1.93
N LEU A 123 24.52 1.57 1.45
CA LEU A 123 24.17 2.95 1.76
C LEU A 123 23.85 3.11 3.25
N ALA A 124 23.10 2.17 3.82
CA ALA A 124 22.74 2.15 5.24
C ALA A 124 23.94 1.97 6.19
N GLU A 125 25.04 1.34 5.76
CA GLU A 125 26.23 1.14 6.61
C GLU A 125 26.79 2.44 7.17
N LYS A 126 26.62 3.55 6.46
CA LYS A 126 27.14 4.87 6.84
C LYS A 126 26.10 5.75 7.54
N SER A 127 24.89 5.25 7.70
CA SER A 127 23.74 6.05 8.13
C SER A 127 23.18 5.61 9.48
N ASP A 128 22.73 6.55 10.29
CA ASP A 128 21.99 6.34 11.52
C ASP A 128 20.47 6.44 11.31
N VAL A 129 19.98 5.94 10.17
CA VAL A 129 18.58 5.88 9.81
C VAL A 129 18.08 4.43 9.99
N LEU A 130 16.94 4.27 10.65
CA LEU A 130 16.19 3.01 10.64
C LEU A 130 15.49 2.88 9.29
N ILE A 131 15.80 1.84 8.52
CA ILE A 131 15.13 1.58 7.25
C ILE A 131 14.06 0.53 7.48
N VAL A 132 12.85 0.79 6.99
CA VAL A 132 11.68 -0.07 7.15
C VAL A 132 11.09 -0.37 5.79
N MET A 133 11.10 -1.63 5.40
CA MET A 133 10.61 -2.14 4.12
C MET A 133 9.44 -3.09 4.40
N PRO A 134 8.21 -2.58 4.49
CA PRO A 134 7.04 -3.41 4.74
C PRO A 134 6.55 -4.08 3.44
N ASP A 135 5.91 -5.23 3.59
CA ASP A 135 5.10 -5.82 2.53
C ASP A 135 3.86 -4.95 2.28
N GLY A 136 3.50 -4.76 1.02
CA GLY A 136 2.31 -4.03 0.57
C GLY A 136 1.37 -4.93 -0.25
N GLY A 137 1.61 -6.26 -0.21
CA GLY A 137 0.96 -7.23 -1.07
C GLY A 137 1.34 -7.06 -2.55
N ARG A 138 1.17 -8.11 -3.34
CA ARG A 138 1.50 -8.07 -4.77
C ARG A 138 0.77 -6.96 -5.53
N ALA A 139 -0.45 -6.61 -5.10
CA ALA A 139 -1.29 -5.57 -5.68
C ALA A 139 -2.17 -4.88 -4.62
N GLY A 140 -1.59 -4.53 -3.48
CA GLY A 140 -2.32 -3.89 -2.38
C GLY A 140 -2.60 -2.40 -2.60
N TYR A 141 -1.91 -1.78 -3.55
CA TYR A 141 -2.01 -0.35 -3.92
C TYR A 141 -1.85 0.60 -2.74
N TYR A 142 -1.32 0.13 -1.61
CA TYR A 142 -1.05 0.96 -0.43
C TYR A 142 -2.26 1.80 -0.01
N THR A 143 -3.43 1.17 0.09
CA THR A 143 -4.69 1.82 0.46
C THR A 143 -5.54 0.87 1.29
N ASP A 144 -6.44 1.41 2.08
CA ASP A 144 -7.50 0.63 2.69
C ASP A 144 -8.55 0.33 1.61
N TRP A 145 -8.76 -0.95 1.31
CA TRP A 145 -9.67 -1.33 0.24
C TRP A 145 -11.11 -1.00 0.59
N LYS A 146 -11.86 -0.57 -0.41
CA LYS A 146 -13.29 -0.30 -0.27
C LYS A 146 -14.08 -1.54 0.16
N VAL A 147 -13.70 -2.72 -0.31
CA VAL A 147 -14.40 -3.98 -0.03
C VAL A 147 -13.48 -4.93 0.72
N GLY A 148 -13.92 -5.35 1.93
CA GLY A 148 -13.20 -6.31 2.75
C GLY A 148 -11.93 -5.78 3.38
N THR A 149 -11.00 -6.67 3.61
CA THR A 149 -9.58 -6.44 3.89
C THR A 149 -8.82 -6.73 2.60
N PRO A 150 -7.66 -6.12 2.38
CA PRO A 150 -6.70 -5.55 3.34
C PRO A 150 -6.88 -4.05 3.61
N ARG A 151 -6.31 -3.59 4.74
CA ARG A 151 -6.24 -2.19 5.16
C ARG A 151 -4.79 -1.72 5.24
N TRP A 152 -4.15 -1.63 4.07
CA TRP A 152 -2.72 -1.35 3.97
C TRP A 152 -2.32 0.03 4.50
N GLU A 153 -3.13 1.07 4.24
CA GLU A 153 -2.84 2.40 4.74
C GLU A 153 -2.88 2.45 6.26
N THR A 154 -3.91 1.89 6.88
CA THR A 154 -4.01 1.78 8.35
C THR A 154 -2.83 0.99 8.92
N PHE A 155 -2.47 -0.15 8.32
CA PHE A 155 -1.33 -0.94 8.78
C PHE A 155 -0.03 -0.13 8.72
N HIS A 156 0.30 0.47 7.58
CA HIS A 156 1.60 1.13 7.38
C HIS A 156 1.74 2.45 8.13
N THR A 157 0.67 3.25 8.20
CA THR A 157 0.76 4.62 8.71
C THR A 157 0.34 4.75 10.18
N VAL A 158 -0.38 3.77 10.71
CA VAL A 158 -0.81 3.77 12.11
C VAL A 158 -0.15 2.66 12.91
N GLU A 159 -0.38 1.42 12.54
CA GLU A 159 0.08 0.27 13.32
C GLU A 159 1.61 0.11 13.27
N LEU A 160 2.19 0.08 12.07
CA LEU A 160 3.63 -0.10 11.89
C LEU A 160 4.43 1.10 12.40
N VAL A 161 3.93 2.32 12.24
CA VAL A 161 4.59 3.51 12.80
C VAL A 161 4.69 3.41 14.31
N ARG A 162 3.60 3.12 15.01
CA ARG A 162 3.59 2.94 16.47
C ARG A 162 4.47 1.80 16.92
N LEU A 163 4.47 0.69 16.18
CA LEU A 163 5.34 -0.47 16.45
C LEU A 163 6.82 -0.09 16.36
N MET A 164 7.22 0.64 15.31
CA MET A 164 8.60 1.09 15.13
C MET A 164 9.03 2.07 16.23
N GLU A 165 8.15 2.96 16.65
CA GLU A 165 8.41 3.88 17.77
C GLU A 165 8.59 3.13 19.10
N ARG A 166 7.71 2.19 19.39
CA ARG A 166 7.69 1.44 20.64
C ARG A 166 8.85 0.44 20.77
N GLU A 167 9.13 -0.32 19.69
CA GLU A 167 10.05 -1.47 19.78
C GLU A 167 11.39 -1.25 19.04
N TYR A 168 11.42 -0.33 18.07
CA TYR A 168 12.59 -0.09 17.21
C TYR A 168 13.19 1.32 17.39
N ARG A 169 12.84 2.01 18.46
CA ARG A 169 13.41 3.34 18.79
C ARG A 169 13.29 4.36 17.67
N ALA A 170 12.26 4.23 16.82
CA ALA A 170 11.95 5.21 15.80
C ALA A 170 11.55 6.55 16.43
N ASN A 171 11.95 7.68 15.84
CA ASN A 171 11.47 8.99 16.22
C ASN A 171 10.49 9.56 15.16
N SER A 172 10.02 10.78 15.39
CA SER A 172 9.06 11.43 14.49
C SER A 172 9.67 12.02 13.21
N SER A 173 11.01 11.93 13.00
CA SER A 173 11.65 12.35 11.77
C SER A 173 11.55 11.22 10.73
N ARG A 174 10.63 11.35 9.77
CA ARG A 174 10.30 10.30 8.81
C ARG A 174 10.45 10.77 7.37
N ALA A 175 10.97 9.87 6.54
CA ALA A 175 10.93 9.95 5.09
C ALA A 175 10.23 8.71 4.53
N ILE A 176 9.66 8.83 3.35
CA ILE A 176 9.06 7.71 2.63
C ILE A 176 9.46 7.76 1.18
N MET A 177 9.70 6.61 0.60
CA MET A 177 9.97 6.46 -0.83
C MET A 177 9.38 5.17 -1.36
N GLY A 178 9.22 5.12 -2.65
CA GLY A 178 8.81 3.90 -3.33
C GLY A 178 8.90 4.02 -4.85
N LEU A 179 8.72 2.89 -5.50
CA LEU A 179 8.72 2.80 -6.96
C LEU A 179 7.39 2.22 -7.45
N SER A 180 6.94 2.60 -8.65
CA SER A 180 5.74 2.06 -9.27
C SER A 180 4.53 2.15 -8.31
N MET A 181 3.89 1.02 -7.97
CA MET A 181 2.83 0.93 -6.96
C MET A 181 3.28 1.54 -5.61
N GLY A 182 4.51 1.28 -5.16
CA GLY A 182 5.04 1.86 -3.92
C GLY A 182 5.29 3.36 -3.99
N GLY A 183 5.66 3.89 -5.16
CA GLY A 183 5.78 5.33 -5.38
C GLY A 183 4.42 6.05 -5.30
N PHE A 184 3.37 5.41 -5.80
CA PHE A 184 1.98 5.85 -5.62
C PHE A 184 1.60 5.83 -4.14
N GLY A 185 1.88 4.73 -3.42
CA GLY A 185 1.64 4.61 -1.99
C GLY A 185 2.35 5.69 -1.17
N ALA A 186 3.61 5.98 -1.48
CA ALA A 186 4.38 7.03 -0.80
C ALA A 186 3.75 8.41 -0.94
N LEU A 187 3.24 8.74 -2.14
CA LEU A 187 2.52 9.99 -2.38
C LEU A 187 1.17 10.03 -1.67
N ASN A 188 0.38 8.95 -1.72
CA ASN A 188 -0.92 8.90 -1.05
C ASN A 188 -0.78 9.04 0.47
N TYR A 189 0.13 8.30 1.08
CA TYR A 189 0.37 8.41 2.52
C TYR A 189 0.79 9.81 2.93
N ALA A 190 1.67 10.45 2.15
CA ALA A 190 2.07 11.84 2.45
C ALA A 190 0.92 12.85 2.27
N ALA A 191 0.02 12.62 1.32
CA ALA A 191 -1.13 13.48 1.08
C ALA A 191 -2.21 13.32 2.16
N HIS A 192 -2.49 12.09 2.57
CA HIS A 192 -3.50 11.78 3.59
C HIS A 192 -3.01 12.12 5.01
N HIS A 193 -1.74 11.87 5.31
CA HIS A 193 -1.12 12.09 6.62
C HIS A 193 -0.17 13.29 6.60
N ARG A 194 -0.74 14.48 6.41
CA ARG A 194 0.01 15.75 6.28
C ARG A 194 0.98 15.95 7.44
N GLY A 195 2.23 16.26 7.10
CA GLY A 195 3.29 16.50 8.07
C GLY A 195 3.91 15.24 8.69
N MET A 196 3.43 14.04 8.35
CA MET A 196 4.02 12.78 8.80
C MET A 196 5.43 12.58 8.23
N PHE A 197 5.67 13.00 6.99
CA PHE A 197 6.93 12.79 6.29
C PHE A 197 7.58 14.12 5.90
N ARG A 198 8.87 14.27 6.20
CA ARG A 198 9.69 15.43 5.80
C ARG A 198 10.13 15.35 4.34
N TYR A 199 10.28 14.13 3.82
CA TYR A 199 10.71 13.84 2.47
C TYR A 199 9.88 12.70 1.88
N VAL A 200 9.49 12.87 0.63
CA VAL A 200 8.78 11.84 -0.16
C VAL A 200 9.47 11.69 -1.51
N ALA A 201 9.83 10.47 -1.88
CA ALA A 201 10.30 10.17 -3.23
C ALA A 201 9.38 9.16 -3.92
N SER A 202 9.00 9.47 -5.15
CA SER A 202 8.18 8.60 -5.99
C SER A 202 8.87 8.38 -7.33
N MET A 203 9.21 7.14 -7.60
CA MET A 203 9.93 6.73 -8.80
C MET A 203 8.99 5.97 -9.72
N SER A 204 8.90 6.39 -10.99
CA SER A 204 8.17 5.66 -12.04
C SER A 204 6.74 5.28 -11.64
N SER A 205 5.92 6.26 -11.19
CA SER A 205 4.68 5.97 -10.47
C SER A 205 3.44 6.61 -11.08
N TYR A 206 2.28 6.12 -10.65
CA TYR A 206 0.95 6.64 -10.98
C TYR A 206 0.70 7.90 -10.14
N VAL A 207 0.77 9.08 -10.74
CA VAL A 207 0.57 10.35 -10.01
C VAL A 207 -0.75 11.05 -10.34
N ASP A 208 -1.39 10.66 -11.43
CA ASP A 208 -2.67 11.23 -11.89
C ASP A 208 -3.60 10.13 -12.38
N LEU A 209 -4.52 9.70 -11.54
CA LEU A 209 -5.51 8.67 -11.87
C LEU A 209 -6.58 9.16 -12.86
N ASN A 210 -6.60 10.44 -13.21
CA ASN A 210 -7.48 10.97 -14.24
C ASN A 210 -6.84 10.97 -15.65
N ASP A 211 -5.51 10.77 -15.74
CA ASP A 211 -4.83 10.64 -17.03
C ASP A 211 -5.18 9.27 -17.66
N PRO A 212 -5.76 9.23 -18.88
CA PRO A 212 -6.19 7.97 -19.51
C PRO A 212 -5.04 6.96 -19.70
N ALA A 213 -3.81 7.42 -19.99
CA ALA A 213 -2.67 6.55 -20.17
C ALA A 213 -2.22 5.93 -18.85
N VAL A 214 -2.22 6.71 -17.76
CA VAL A 214 -1.95 6.22 -16.40
C VAL A 214 -3.03 5.21 -15.98
N ARG A 215 -4.30 5.52 -16.22
CA ARG A 215 -5.42 4.62 -15.90
C ARG A 215 -5.35 3.29 -16.66
N PHE A 216 -4.98 3.35 -17.94
CA PHE A 216 -4.75 2.15 -18.74
C PHE A 216 -3.61 1.29 -18.18
N THR A 217 -2.46 1.89 -17.86
CA THR A 217 -1.31 1.19 -17.29
C THR A 217 -1.65 0.58 -15.93
N LEU A 218 -2.36 1.31 -15.10
CA LEU A 218 -2.85 0.84 -13.80
C LEU A 218 -3.78 -0.39 -13.96
N ALA A 219 -4.74 -0.32 -14.89
CA ALA A 219 -5.67 -1.41 -15.14
C ALA A 219 -4.95 -2.67 -15.67
N LEU A 220 -3.96 -2.48 -16.55
CA LEU A 220 -3.14 -3.58 -17.07
C LEU A 220 -2.31 -4.24 -15.96
N GLY A 221 -1.70 -3.44 -15.08
CA GLY A 221 -0.98 -3.93 -13.90
C GLY A 221 -1.90 -4.74 -12.99
N ALA A 222 -3.04 -4.18 -12.60
CA ALA A 222 -4.02 -4.84 -11.75
C ALA A 222 -4.50 -6.18 -12.35
N GLN A 223 -4.79 -6.22 -13.64
CA GLN A 223 -5.17 -7.45 -14.35
C GLN A 223 -4.06 -8.51 -14.29
N ARG A 224 -2.80 -8.12 -14.52
CA ARG A 224 -1.63 -9.01 -14.45
C ARG A 224 -1.45 -9.58 -13.03
N GLU A 225 -1.68 -8.77 -12.03
CA GLU A 225 -1.53 -9.10 -10.61
C GLU A 225 -2.76 -9.85 -10.05
N GLY A 226 -3.83 -9.99 -10.84
CA GLY A 226 -5.07 -10.66 -10.46
C GLY A 226 -5.92 -9.86 -9.48
N THR A 227 -5.77 -8.52 -9.48
CA THR A 227 -6.51 -7.62 -8.57
C THR A 227 -7.67 -6.94 -9.29
N ASP A 228 -8.82 -6.95 -8.63
CA ASP A 228 -9.98 -6.17 -9.07
C ASP A 228 -9.95 -4.76 -8.46
N LEU A 229 -9.68 -3.75 -9.29
CA LEU A 229 -9.67 -2.35 -8.85
C LEU A 229 -11.03 -1.88 -8.31
N GLN A 230 -12.12 -2.57 -8.64
CA GLN A 230 -13.43 -2.29 -8.03
C GLN A 230 -13.48 -2.70 -6.55
N ALA A 231 -12.76 -3.74 -6.16
CA ALA A 231 -12.61 -4.08 -4.74
C ALA A 231 -11.73 -3.05 -4.02
N VAL A 232 -10.73 -2.49 -4.70
CA VAL A 232 -9.81 -1.48 -4.13
C VAL A 232 -10.52 -0.14 -3.94
N TRP A 233 -11.04 0.47 -5.02
CA TRP A 233 -11.62 1.83 -4.99
C TRP A 233 -13.05 1.93 -5.52
N GLY A 234 -13.66 0.83 -5.94
CA GLY A 234 -14.97 0.83 -6.57
C GLY A 234 -14.92 1.17 -8.06
N ASP A 235 -16.09 1.16 -8.67
CA ASP A 235 -16.29 1.58 -10.07
C ASP A 235 -15.89 3.07 -10.23
N PRO A 236 -15.01 3.44 -11.17
CA PRO A 236 -14.49 4.79 -11.26
C PRO A 236 -15.56 5.86 -11.58
N ASP A 237 -16.67 5.49 -12.23
CA ASP A 237 -17.74 6.43 -12.56
C ASP A 237 -18.72 6.60 -11.38
N LYS A 238 -18.96 5.53 -10.61
CA LYS A 238 -19.86 5.53 -9.45
C LYS A 238 -19.19 5.96 -8.15
N ASN A 239 -17.87 5.82 -8.08
CA ASN A 239 -17.05 6.10 -6.90
C ASN A 239 -15.93 7.09 -7.23
N ALA A 240 -16.25 8.08 -8.08
CA ALA A 240 -15.29 9.10 -8.53
C ALA A 240 -14.66 9.87 -7.37
N ASP A 241 -15.39 10.05 -6.26
CA ASP A 241 -14.93 10.65 -5.03
C ASP A 241 -13.80 9.84 -4.36
N ILE A 242 -13.93 8.50 -4.31
CA ILE A 242 -12.90 7.60 -3.77
C ILE A 242 -11.65 7.64 -4.66
N TRP A 243 -11.82 7.54 -5.99
CA TRP A 243 -10.72 7.66 -6.94
C TRP A 243 -10.01 9.01 -6.83
N GLN A 244 -10.76 10.09 -6.64
CA GLN A 244 -10.21 11.42 -6.46
C GLN A 244 -9.47 11.58 -5.13
N ALA A 245 -9.97 10.97 -4.05
CA ALA A 245 -9.31 10.97 -2.75
C ALA A 245 -7.94 10.26 -2.80
N HIS A 246 -7.78 9.23 -3.65
CA HIS A 246 -6.52 8.53 -3.85
C HIS A 246 -5.71 9.04 -5.04
N ASN A 247 -6.04 10.21 -5.61
CA ASN A 247 -5.30 10.80 -6.73
C ASN A 247 -4.31 11.86 -6.23
N PRO A 248 -2.96 11.60 -6.18
CA PRO A 248 -2.00 12.58 -5.70
C PRO A 248 -2.07 13.92 -6.43
N SER A 249 -2.31 13.92 -7.74
CA SER A 249 -2.43 15.13 -8.56
C SER A 249 -3.61 16.02 -8.17
N ALA A 250 -4.61 15.48 -7.50
CA ALA A 250 -5.75 16.24 -6.98
C ALA A 250 -5.45 16.96 -5.66
N MET A 251 -4.35 16.62 -4.99
CA MET A 251 -4.06 17.06 -3.63
C MET A 251 -2.72 17.80 -3.48
N PRO A 252 -2.28 18.68 -4.40
CA PRO A 252 -0.93 19.26 -4.36
C PRO A 252 -0.66 20.07 -3.09
N THR A 253 -1.67 20.70 -2.50
CA THR A 253 -1.53 21.49 -1.26
C THR A 253 -1.29 20.61 -0.02
N ALA A 254 -1.61 19.33 -0.08
CA ALA A 254 -1.38 18.39 1.03
C ALA A 254 0.11 18.18 1.32
N PHE A 255 0.97 18.41 0.32
CA PHE A 255 2.42 18.25 0.42
C PHE A 255 3.16 19.48 0.98
N ARG A 256 2.44 20.54 1.37
CA ARG A 256 3.10 21.73 1.98
C ARG A 256 3.85 21.34 3.25
N GLY A 257 5.10 21.75 3.35
CA GLY A 257 6.00 21.37 4.45
C GLY A 257 6.82 20.11 4.20
N THR A 258 6.50 19.35 3.16
CA THR A 258 7.22 18.15 2.72
C THR A 258 8.09 18.45 1.50
N MET A 259 9.29 17.89 1.42
CA MET A 259 10.08 17.88 0.20
C MET A 259 9.65 16.71 -0.68
N VAL A 260 9.36 16.95 -1.95
CA VAL A 260 8.92 15.90 -2.88
C VAL A 260 9.95 15.70 -3.99
N HIS A 261 10.32 14.46 -4.25
CA HIS A 261 11.11 14.05 -5.41
C HIS A 261 10.29 13.17 -6.34
N LEU A 262 10.31 13.48 -7.64
CA LEU A 262 9.65 12.68 -8.67
C LEU A 262 10.67 12.30 -9.74
N SER A 263 10.77 11.02 -10.06
CA SER A 263 11.62 10.54 -11.16
C SER A 263 10.87 9.54 -12.04
N ALA A 264 11.22 9.53 -13.31
CA ALA A 264 10.73 8.53 -14.28
C ALA A 264 11.64 8.53 -15.52
N GLY A 265 11.81 7.37 -16.12
CA GLY A 265 12.41 7.19 -17.42
C GLY A 265 11.46 7.60 -18.56
N ASN A 266 11.94 7.55 -19.79
CA ASN A 266 11.11 7.86 -20.97
C ASN A 266 10.56 6.61 -21.70
N GLY A 267 10.78 5.43 -21.14
CA GLY A 267 10.39 4.15 -21.74
C GLY A 267 11.35 3.65 -22.85
N MET A 268 12.34 4.44 -23.25
CA MET A 268 13.33 3.97 -24.22
C MET A 268 14.35 3.06 -23.54
N PRO A 269 14.62 1.85 -24.08
CA PRO A 269 15.68 1.00 -23.59
C PRO A 269 17.05 1.69 -23.64
N GLY A 270 17.90 1.39 -22.65
CA GLY A 270 19.21 2.01 -22.51
C GLY A 270 20.28 1.07 -21.96
N PRO A 271 21.46 1.62 -21.64
CA PRO A 271 22.60 0.81 -21.21
C PRO A 271 22.35 -0.06 -19.98
N LEU A 272 21.40 0.31 -19.11
CA LEU A 272 21.07 -0.45 -17.90
C LEU A 272 20.10 -1.62 -18.16
N ASP A 273 19.56 -1.74 -19.37
CA ASP A 273 18.66 -2.85 -19.75
C ASP A 273 19.38 -4.04 -20.41
N LYS A 274 20.70 -3.95 -20.62
CA LYS A 274 21.49 -4.91 -21.42
C LYS A 274 21.42 -6.36 -20.93
N ASP A 275 21.18 -6.57 -19.65
CA ASP A 275 21.14 -7.89 -19.01
C ASP A 275 19.70 -8.45 -18.89
N HIS A 276 18.69 -7.69 -19.39
CA HIS A 276 17.30 -8.10 -19.40
C HIS A 276 16.91 -8.75 -20.72
N THR A 277 15.94 -9.67 -20.68
CA THR A 277 15.36 -10.27 -21.88
C THR A 277 14.49 -9.24 -22.62
N LEU A 278 14.35 -9.42 -23.95
CA LEU A 278 13.65 -8.46 -24.81
C LEU A 278 12.19 -8.22 -24.36
N ASP A 279 11.49 -9.25 -23.92
CA ASP A 279 10.11 -9.17 -23.44
C ASP A 279 10.01 -8.34 -22.15
N VAL A 280 10.93 -8.51 -21.20
CA VAL A 280 11.02 -7.69 -19.98
C VAL A 280 11.28 -6.22 -20.33
N VAL A 281 12.21 -5.97 -21.26
CA VAL A 281 12.52 -4.62 -21.71
C VAL A 281 11.31 -3.96 -22.40
N LEU A 282 10.58 -4.67 -23.26
CA LEU A 282 9.41 -4.13 -23.96
C LEU A 282 8.25 -3.83 -23.01
N VAL A 283 7.96 -4.71 -22.04
CA VAL A 283 6.94 -4.48 -21.02
C VAL A 283 7.31 -3.28 -20.14
N GLY A 284 8.57 -3.22 -19.70
CA GLY A 284 9.08 -2.10 -18.92
C GLY A 284 9.08 -0.77 -19.70
N ALA A 285 9.37 -0.80 -20.99
CA ALA A 285 9.31 0.37 -21.86
C ALA A 285 7.88 0.92 -21.99
N LEU A 286 6.90 0.05 -22.20
CA LEU A 286 5.50 0.42 -22.31
C LEU A 286 4.99 1.03 -20.99
N ALA A 287 5.25 0.37 -19.87
CA ALA A 287 4.84 0.85 -18.55
C ALA A 287 5.43 2.23 -18.25
N GLU A 288 6.72 2.44 -18.49
CA GLU A 288 7.41 3.70 -18.18
C GLU A 288 6.99 4.86 -19.08
N SER A 289 6.69 4.60 -20.36
CA SER A 289 6.39 5.64 -21.35
C SER A 289 5.19 6.51 -21.01
N ALA A 290 4.22 5.99 -20.25
CA ALA A 290 3.00 6.69 -19.84
C ALA A 290 3.21 7.67 -18.67
N LEU A 291 4.27 7.48 -17.86
CA LEU A 291 4.38 8.11 -16.56
C LEU A 291 4.98 9.52 -16.56
N PRO A 292 5.99 9.87 -17.39
CA PRO A 292 6.69 11.17 -17.29
C PRO A 292 5.80 12.37 -17.54
N LYS A 293 4.79 12.26 -18.41
CA LYS A 293 3.92 13.37 -18.78
C LYS A 293 3.08 13.83 -17.60
N SER A 294 2.39 12.91 -16.92
CA SER A 294 1.59 13.19 -15.73
C SER A 294 2.48 13.63 -14.56
N SER A 295 3.64 12.99 -14.38
CA SER A 295 4.61 13.36 -13.33
C SER A 295 5.16 14.77 -13.50
N LYS A 296 5.45 15.22 -14.73
CA LYS A 296 5.87 16.60 -15.02
C LYS A 296 4.77 17.61 -14.69
N LYS A 297 3.50 17.31 -15.04
CA LYS A 297 2.36 18.18 -14.70
C LYS A 297 2.19 18.25 -13.17
N PHE A 298 2.25 17.13 -12.49
CA PHE A 298 2.13 17.09 -11.03
C PHE A 298 3.27 17.87 -10.35
N ALA A 299 4.53 17.73 -10.81
CA ALA A 299 5.65 18.52 -10.33
C ALA A 299 5.42 20.04 -10.48
N ALA A 300 4.86 20.47 -11.61
CA ALA A 300 4.50 21.86 -11.83
C ALA A 300 3.41 22.34 -10.86
N SER A 301 2.39 21.50 -10.64
CA SER A 301 1.32 21.78 -9.68
C SER A 301 1.84 21.89 -8.25
N LEU A 302 2.72 20.99 -7.82
CA LEU A 302 3.36 21.04 -6.51
C LEU A 302 4.14 22.37 -6.32
N ARG A 303 4.94 22.76 -7.31
CA ARG A 303 5.72 24.02 -7.27
C ARG A 303 4.82 25.25 -7.22
N SER A 304 3.70 25.25 -7.97
CA SER A 304 2.76 26.38 -8.00
C SER A 304 2.08 26.65 -6.64
N VAL A 305 2.00 25.63 -5.78
CA VAL A 305 1.45 25.77 -4.42
C VAL A 305 2.55 25.89 -3.33
N GLY A 306 3.81 26.10 -3.73
CA GLY A 306 4.93 26.36 -2.81
C GLY A 306 5.57 25.09 -2.23
N VAL A 307 5.33 23.89 -2.78
CA VAL A 307 6.00 22.67 -2.36
C VAL A 307 7.40 22.57 -2.96
N ARG A 308 8.41 22.35 -2.12
CA ARG A 308 9.79 22.09 -2.59
C ARG A 308 9.82 20.77 -3.36
N THR A 309 10.01 20.88 -4.68
CA THR A 309 9.92 19.72 -5.58
C THR A 309 11.17 19.62 -6.44
N THR A 310 11.87 18.48 -6.31
CA THR A 310 12.97 18.09 -7.21
C THR A 310 12.46 17.03 -8.20
N THR A 311 13.06 16.99 -9.38
CA THR A 311 12.64 16.06 -10.42
C THR A 311 13.84 15.52 -11.17
N HIS A 312 13.79 14.23 -11.55
CA HIS A 312 14.74 13.65 -12.48
C HIS A 312 13.96 12.82 -13.53
N PHE A 313 13.62 13.48 -14.65
CA PHE A 313 13.01 12.81 -15.81
C PHE A 313 14.09 12.57 -16.84
N TYR A 314 14.39 11.31 -17.08
CA TYR A 314 15.55 10.89 -17.85
C TYR A 314 15.18 10.03 -19.06
N GLY A 315 16.13 9.87 -19.95
CA GLY A 315 16.07 8.93 -21.05
C GLY A 315 17.47 8.71 -21.65
N PRO A 316 17.73 7.47 -22.07
CA PRO A 316 16.87 6.28 -22.02
C PRO A 316 16.64 5.76 -20.60
N GLY A 317 15.53 5.03 -20.39
CA GLY A 317 15.18 4.42 -19.10
C GLY A 317 13.84 3.72 -19.15
N THR A 318 13.82 2.45 -18.76
CA THR A 318 12.64 1.59 -18.67
C THR A 318 12.17 1.41 -17.23
N HIS A 319 11.06 0.69 -17.03
CA HIS A 319 10.50 0.38 -15.73
C HIS A 319 11.23 -0.80 -15.07
N SER A 320 12.46 -0.56 -14.58
CA SER A 320 13.33 -1.64 -14.11
C SER A 320 14.26 -1.22 -12.96
N TRP A 321 14.65 -2.19 -12.15
CA TRP A 321 15.45 -2.02 -10.94
C TRP A 321 16.79 -1.30 -11.12
N PRO A 322 17.58 -1.50 -12.18
CA PRO A 322 18.85 -0.79 -12.35
C PRO A 322 18.69 0.74 -12.38
N TYR A 323 17.58 1.24 -12.96
CA TYR A 323 17.29 2.68 -12.95
C TYR A 323 16.88 3.15 -11.56
N TRP A 324 16.08 2.38 -10.83
CA TRP A 324 15.66 2.74 -9.47
C TRP A 324 16.82 2.69 -8.46
N ASN A 325 17.77 1.75 -8.63
CA ASN A 325 18.99 1.75 -7.83
C ASN A 325 19.83 3.00 -8.08
N ARG A 326 20.01 3.41 -9.34
CA ARG A 326 20.66 4.67 -9.68
C ARG A 326 19.97 5.88 -9.03
N GLU A 327 18.63 5.93 -9.07
CA GLU A 327 17.87 7.01 -8.43
C GLU A 327 18.00 6.97 -6.90
N LEU A 328 18.01 5.80 -6.28
CA LEU A 328 18.25 5.64 -4.84
C LEU A 328 19.56 6.32 -4.44
N HIS A 329 20.66 6.06 -5.15
CA HIS A 329 21.93 6.72 -4.90
C HIS A 329 21.86 8.25 -5.08
N ALA A 330 21.19 8.72 -6.11
CA ALA A 330 21.08 10.14 -6.41
C ALA A 330 20.32 10.91 -5.33
N ILE A 331 19.29 10.33 -4.74
CA ILE A 331 18.45 11.00 -3.73
C ILE A 331 18.89 10.73 -2.28
N TRP A 332 19.78 9.76 -2.03
CA TRP A 332 20.18 9.37 -0.68
C TRP A 332 20.69 10.54 0.18
N PRO A 333 21.55 11.44 -0.34
CA PRO A 333 22.00 12.61 0.44
C PRO A 333 20.86 13.57 0.82
N ALA A 334 19.83 13.69 -0.03
CA ALA A 334 18.67 14.55 0.26
C ALA A 334 17.75 13.91 1.33
N ILE A 335 17.62 12.58 1.34
CA ILE A 335 16.91 11.84 2.39
C ILE A 335 17.61 12.04 3.73
N GLU A 336 18.91 11.81 3.80
CA GLU A 336 19.69 12.02 5.04
C GLU A 336 19.59 13.46 5.56
N LEU A 337 19.66 14.45 4.66
CA LEU A 337 19.53 15.85 5.02
C LEU A 337 18.14 16.17 5.61
N ALA A 338 17.09 15.62 5.02
CA ALA A 338 15.71 15.85 5.48
C ALA A 338 15.41 15.17 6.83
N LEU A 339 16.14 14.12 7.16
CA LEU A 339 15.96 13.34 8.39
C LEU A 339 16.77 13.87 9.60
N ARG A 340 17.67 14.81 9.40
CA ARG A 340 18.45 15.50 10.46
C ARG A 340 17.63 16.40 11.38
#